data_9c992138f5076c57d4ea277fee2766f6
#
_entry.id   9c992138f5076c57d4ea277fee2766f6
#
_cell.length_a   1.000
_cell.length_b   1.000
_cell.length_c   1.000
_cell.angle_alpha   90.00
_cell.angle_beta   90.00
_cell.angle_gamma   90.00
#
_symmetry.space_group_name_H-M   'P 1'
#
loop_
_entity.id
_entity.type
_entity.pdbx_description
1 polymer ?
#
loop_
_entity_poly.entity_id
_entity_poly.type
_entity_poly.pdbx_seq_one_letter_code
_entity_poly.pdbx_strand_id
1 'polypeptide(L)'
;MLDCTETCFGLTPQRLSADSAYGSAEILDWLLEEKKIAPHVPVWDKSERTDGTFSRSDFIFDAVSNTYTCPGGKILQQYHRAFTRPRTGVTKDNTRIYRARQADCAGCALKARCCPGQPHRKVPRSVHEAARDAVRDLAGTPEYLQSRRERKKVEMLFAHLKRILRLNRLRLRGPSGAKDEFLLAAIAQNLRKLAKLVELQPTGAIAESMN
;
A
#
# COMPACT_ATOMS: atom_id res chain seq x y z
N MET A 1 12.77 2.67 -8.71
CA MET A 1 11.80 2.56 -9.84
C MET A 1 11.19 3.91 -10.16
N LEU A 2 10.54 4.65 -9.24
CA LEU A 2 9.98 5.99 -9.52
C LEU A 2 11.06 6.96 -10.02
N ASP A 3 12.19 7.06 -9.32
CA ASP A 3 13.31 7.92 -9.74
C ASP A 3 13.84 7.56 -11.12
N CYS A 4 13.91 6.26 -11.43
CA CYS A 4 14.31 5.80 -12.77
C CYS A 4 13.28 6.20 -13.83
N THR A 5 11.99 6.13 -13.54
CA THR A 5 10.92 6.55 -14.46
C THR A 5 11.00 8.05 -14.73
N GLU A 6 11.20 8.83 -13.68
CA GLU A 6 11.39 10.28 -13.79
C GLU A 6 12.64 10.63 -14.60
N THR A 7 13.79 10.01 -14.27
CA THR A 7 15.07 10.28 -14.93
C THR A 7 15.10 9.81 -16.40
N CYS A 8 14.54 8.61 -16.67
CA CYS A 8 14.63 8.00 -18.02
C CYS A 8 13.54 8.51 -18.98
N PHE A 9 12.38 8.92 -18.45
CA PHE A 9 11.22 9.24 -19.30
C PHE A 9 10.64 10.62 -19.04
N GLY A 10 11.13 11.38 -18.05
CA GLY A 10 10.59 12.68 -17.67
C GLY A 10 9.15 12.60 -17.15
N LEU A 11 8.73 11.45 -16.64
CA LEU A 11 7.37 11.19 -16.21
C LEU A 11 7.28 11.14 -14.69
N THR A 12 6.51 12.05 -14.10
CA THR A 12 6.15 12.04 -12.69
C THR A 12 4.67 11.69 -12.55
N PRO A 13 4.32 10.50 -12.03
CA PRO A 13 2.92 10.11 -11.91
C PRO A 13 2.23 10.91 -10.81
N GLN A 14 0.98 11.31 -11.03
CA GLN A 14 0.16 11.94 -9.98
C GLN A 14 -0.36 10.94 -8.96
N ARG A 15 -0.53 9.68 -9.35
CA ARG A 15 -1.02 8.58 -8.52
C ARG A 15 -0.25 7.29 -8.79
N LEU A 16 -0.07 6.50 -7.75
CA LEU A 16 0.60 5.20 -7.82
C LEU A 16 -0.32 4.10 -7.30
N SER A 17 -0.60 3.10 -8.14
CA SER A 17 -1.32 1.90 -7.72
C SER A 17 -0.35 0.74 -7.57
N ALA A 18 -0.34 0.13 -6.39
CA ALA A 18 0.51 -1.01 -6.06
C ALA A 18 -0.24 -2.01 -5.16
N ASP A 19 0.41 -3.12 -4.82
CA ASP A 19 -0.14 -4.10 -3.88
C ASP A 19 0.11 -3.69 -2.41
N SER A 20 -0.45 -4.46 -1.47
CA SER A 20 -0.34 -4.19 -0.04
C SER A 20 1.08 -4.25 0.51
N ALA A 21 2.04 -4.88 -0.18
CA ALA A 21 3.43 -4.90 0.24
C ALA A 21 4.06 -3.50 0.28
N TYR A 22 3.54 -2.57 -0.53
CA TYR A 22 3.95 -1.16 -0.55
C TYR A 22 3.11 -0.28 0.39
N GLY A 23 2.17 -0.85 1.15
CA GLY A 23 1.25 -0.15 2.04
C GLY A 23 1.80 0.10 3.46
N SER A 24 3.10 0.03 3.68
CA SER A 24 3.70 0.37 4.97
C SER A 24 3.60 1.86 5.25
N ALA A 25 3.53 2.25 6.53
CA ALA A 25 3.40 3.67 6.91
C ALA A 25 4.52 4.53 6.35
N GLU A 26 5.76 4.04 6.36
CA GLU A 26 6.94 4.76 5.88
C GLU A 26 6.91 4.98 4.36
N ILE A 27 6.51 3.96 3.58
CA ILE A 27 6.40 4.09 2.13
C ILE A 27 5.27 5.05 1.75
N LEU A 28 4.14 4.98 2.45
CA LEU A 28 3.01 5.87 2.21
C LEU A 28 3.35 7.32 2.53
N ASP A 29 4.06 7.55 3.63
CA ASP A 29 4.54 8.88 4.03
C ASP A 29 5.54 9.44 3.01
N TRP A 30 6.50 8.63 2.58
CA TRP A 30 7.44 9.00 1.53
C TRP A 30 6.76 9.36 0.20
N LEU A 31 5.74 8.60 -0.21
CA LEU A 31 4.97 8.90 -1.43
C LEU A 31 4.22 10.24 -1.31
N LEU A 32 3.58 10.49 -0.16
CA LEU A 32 2.79 11.69 0.07
C LEU A 32 3.67 12.92 0.28
N GLU A 33 4.70 12.81 1.13
CA GLU A 33 5.46 13.97 1.57
C GLU A 33 6.65 14.30 0.67
N GLU A 34 7.40 13.31 0.23
CA GLU A 34 8.58 13.55 -0.60
C GLU A 34 8.24 13.53 -2.10
N LYS A 35 7.52 12.50 -2.56
CA LYS A 35 7.22 12.35 -3.99
C LYS A 35 5.99 13.12 -4.45
N LYS A 36 5.13 13.56 -3.54
CA LYS A 36 3.85 14.23 -3.82
C LYS A 36 2.95 13.42 -4.78
N ILE A 37 2.98 12.10 -4.63
CA ILE A 37 2.22 11.14 -5.42
C ILE A 37 1.09 10.58 -4.55
N ALA A 38 -0.15 10.59 -5.03
CA ALA A 38 -1.29 9.97 -4.34
C ALA A 38 -1.16 8.43 -4.33
N PRO A 39 -1.02 7.79 -3.15
CA PRO A 39 -0.85 6.35 -3.09
C PRO A 39 -2.21 5.64 -3.13
N HIS A 40 -2.56 5.05 -4.25
CA HIS A 40 -3.71 4.17 -4.40
C HIS A 40 -3.30 2.72 -4.07
N VAL A 41 -2.82 2.53 -2.85
CA VAL A 41 -2.22 1.28 -2.32
C VAL A 41 -3.01 0.84 -1.11
N PRO A 42 -3.37 -0.45 -0.98
CA PRO A 42 -4.02 -0.94 0.24
C PRO A 42 -3.10 -0.76 1.45
N VAL A 43 -3.60 -0.15 2.51
CA VAL A 43 -2.84 0.07 3.74
C VAL A 43 -2.48 -1.27 4.38
N TRP A 44 -1.20 -1.48 4.61
CA TRP A 44 -0.73 -2.64 5.38
C TRP A 44 -0.71 -2.28 6.87
N ASP A 45 -1.69 -2.82 7.60
CA ASP A 45 -1.86 -2.59 9.02
C ASP A 45 -2.15 -3.91 9.75
N LYS A 46 -1.37 -4.18 10.78
CA LYS A 46 -1.52 -5.33 11.67
C LYS A 46 -2.18 -4.96 13.01
N SER A 47 -2.82 -3.81 13.08
CA SER A 47 -3.45 -3.34 14.32
C SER A 47 -4.80 -4.00 14.60
N GLU A 48 -5.40 -4.63 13.62
CA GLU A 48 -6.63 -5.41 13.77
C GLU A 48 -6.37 -6.66 14.61
N ARG A 49 -7.29 -6.94 15.52
CA ARG A 49 -7.23 -8.09 16.43
C ARG A 49 -8.34 -9.07 16.16
N THR A 50 -8.00 -10.33 16.14
CA THR A 50 -8.94 -11.43 15.92
C THR A 50 -9.25 -12.23 17.20
N ASP A 51 -8.65 -11.83 18.33
CA ASP A 51 -8.77 -12.48 19.63
C ASP A 51 -9.99 -12.01 20.46
N GLY A 52 -10.88 -11.21 19.87
CA GLY A 52 -12.04 -10.62 20.53
C GLY A 52 -11.72 -9.41 21.42
N THR A 53 -10.44 -9.02 21.50
CA THR A 53 -10.04 -7.79 22.21
C THR A 53 -10.08 -6.58 21.28
N PHE A 54 -10.20 -5.38 21.86
CA PHE A 54 -10.25 -4.14 21.09
C PHE A 54 -9.04 -3.95 20.20
N SER A 55 -9.30 -3.68 18.92
CA SER A 55 -8.32 -3.27 17.93
C SER A 55 -7.88 -1.81 18.15
N ARG A 56 -6.90 -1.33 17.39
CA ARG A 56 -6.52 0.09 17.47
C ARG A 56 -7.63 1.00 16.93
N SER A 57 -8.37 0.56 15.94
CA SER A 57 -9.52 1.24 15.34
C SER A 57 -10.65 1.55 16.34
N ASP A 58 -10.75 0.80 17.45
CA ASP A 58 -11.71 1.08 18.52
C ASP A 58 -11.32 2.27 19.41
N PHE A 59 -10.11 2.82 19.23
CA PHE A 59 -9.58 3.96 19.98
C PHE A 59 -9.55 5.20 19.10
N ILE A 60 -10.14 6.28 19.57
CA ILE A 60 -10.21 7.55 18.84
C ILE A 60 -8.93 8.33 19.09
N PHE A 61 -8.20 8.68 18.02
CA PHE A 61 -6.99 9.52 18.10
C PHE A 61 -7.38 10.98 17.93
N ASP A 62 -6.92 11.81 18.87
CA ASP A 62 -6.99 13.25 18.76
C ASP A 62 -5.59 13.79 18.42
N ALA A 63 -5.47 14.35 17.22
CA ALA A 63 -4.21 14.88 16.71
C ALA A 63 -3.78 16.18 17.43
N VAL A 64 -4.74 16.97 17.91
CA VAL A 64 -4.47 18.27 18.59
C VAL A 64 -3.85 18.03 19.96
N SER A 65 -4.48 17.16 20.77
CA SER A 65 -3.97 16.81 22.11
C SER A 65 -2.91 15.71 22.07
N ASN A 66 -2.70 15.07 20.90
CA ASN A 66 -1.81 13.92 20.70
C ASN A 66 -2.09 12.81 21.71
N THR A 67 -3.36 12.41 21.82
CA THR A 67 -3.86 11.41 22.77
C THR A 67 -4.82 10.45 22.10
N TYR A 68 -5.06 9.31 22.73
CA TYR A 68 -6.15 8.39 22.36
C TYR A 68 -7.24 8.39 23.43
N THR A 69 -8.48 8.30 23.00
CA THR A 69 -9.63 8.00 23.87
C THR A 69 -10.03 6.54 23.69
N CYS A 70 -10.12 5.78 24.81
CA CYS A 70 -10.54 4.38 24.75
C CYS A 70 -12.07 4.25 24.70
N PRO A 71 -12.64 3.07 24.34
CA PRO A 71 -14.08 2.82 24.38
C PRO A 71 -14.76 3.08 25.72
N GLY A 72 -14.01 3.05 26.82
CA GLY A 72 -14.48 3.42 28.16
C GLY A 72 -14.32 4.90 28.51
N GLY A 73 -14.04 5.78 27.53
CA GLY A 73 -13.92 7.23 27.71
C GLY A 73 -12.68 7.70 28.46
N LYS A 74 -11.66 6.84 28.64
CA LYS A 74 -10.41 7.23 29.33
C LYS A 74 -9.33 7.60 28.32
N ILE A 75 -8.47 8.54 28.72
CA ILE A 75 -7.40 9.07 27.86
C ILE A 75 -6.13 8.21 28.00
N LEU A 76 -5.55 7.86 26.85
CA LEU A 76 -4.22 7.29 26.74
C LEU A 76 -3.25 8.32 26.23
N GLN A 77 -2.13 8.48 26.89
CA GLN A 77 -1.11 9.47 26.52
C GLN A 77 0.29 8.87 26.56
N GLN A 78 1.26 9.59 26.01
CA GLN A 78 2.66 9.25 26.17
C GLN A 78 3.13 9.69 27.55
N TYR A 79 3.76 8.78 28.28
CA TYR A 79 4.38 9.10 29.56
C TYR A 79 5.89 9.23 29.37
N HIS A 80 6.40 10.40 29.63
CA HIS A 80 7.84 10.66 29.64
C HIS A 80 8.33 10.64 31.08
N ARG A 81 9.34 9.80 31.35
CA ARG A 81 10.11 9.91 32.59
C ARG A 81 11.18 10.95 32.39
N ALA A 82 11.53 11.67 33.45
CA ALA A 82 12.73 12.49 33.46
C ALA A 82 13.95 11.56 33.39
N PHE A 83 14.67 11.64 32.28
CA PHE A 83 15.94 10.91 32.11
C PHE A 83 17.08 11.93 32.05
N THR A 84 18.26 11.55 32.52
CA THR A 84 19.47 12.35 32.41
C THR A 84 19.79 12.73 30.96
N ARG A 85 19.40 11.86 30.00
CA ARG A 85 19.44 12.16 28.56
C ARG A 85 18.01 12.17 28.02
N PRO A 86 17.57 13.26 27.36
CA PRO A 86 16.25 13.32 26.75
C PRO A 86 16.04 12.17 25.76
N ARG A 87 14.87 11.53 25.82
CA ARG A 87 14.46 10.49 24.87
C ARG A 87 13.35 11.02 23.98
N THR A 88 13.38 10.67 22.71
CA THR A 88 12.37 11.10 21.71
C THR A 88 10.98 10.53 21.98
N GLY A 89 10.86 9.51 22.84
CA GLY A 89 9.60 8.78 23.05
C GLY A 89 9.20 7.88 21.87
N VAL A 90 10.06 7.78 20.87
CA VAL A 90 9.88 6.89 19.70
C VAL A 90 10.72 5.63 19.89
N THR A 91 10.15 4.48 19.58
CA THR A 91 10.86 3.20 19.61
C THR A 91 11.77 3.04 18.38
N LYS A 92 12.59 2.00 18.35
CA LYS A 92 13.43 1.67 17.18
C LYS A 92 12.60 1.41 15.91
N ASP A 93 11.35 0.98 16.08
CA ASP A 93 10.43 0.69 14.98
C ASP A 93 9.56 1.91 14.60
N ASN A 94 10.05 3.12 14.79
CA ASN A 94 9.35 4.37 14.50
C ASN A 94 7.92 4.42 15.08
N THR A 95 7.76 3.92 16.33
CA THR A 95 6.47 3.80 16.98
C THR A 95 6.43 4.59 18.30
N ARG A 96 5.36 5.31 18.52
CA ARG A 96 5.00 5.94 19.80
C ARG A 96 4.03 5.05 20.56
N ILE A 97 4.20 4.94 21.89
CA ILE A 97 3.33 4.09 22.72
C ILE A 97 2.49 4.98 23.63
N TYR A 98 1.18 4.93 23.44
CA TYR A 98 0.19 5.61 24.28
C TYR A 98 -0.31 4.61 25.34
N ARG A 99 -0.46 5.09 26.58
CA ARG A 99 -0.82 4.23 27.72
C ARG A 99 -1.95 4.86 28.52
N ALA A 100 -2.89 4.05 28.95
CA ALA A 100 -3.87 4.42 29.98
C ALA A 100 -3.21 4.44 31.36
N ARG A 101 -3.76 5.16 32.31
CA ARG A 101 -3.38 5.03 33.72
C ARG A 101 -3.85 3.69 34.27
N GLN A 102 -3.04 3.06 35.12
CA GLN A 102 -3.38 1.78 35.72
C GLN A 102 -4.67 1.87 36.54
N ALA A 103 -4.85 2.96 37.28
CA ALA A 103 -6.07 3.21 38.07
C ALA A 103 -7.32 3.25 37.19
N ASP A 104 -7.26 3.83 35.98
CA ASP A 104 -8.37 3.89 35.05
C ASP A 104 -8.76 2.50 34.50
N CYS A 105 -7.81 1.58 34.42
CA CYS A 105 -8.03 0.23 33.92
C CYS A 105 -8.39 -0.77 35.02
N ALA A 106 -8.03 -0.50 36.29
CA ALA A 106 -8.24 -1.44 37.39
C ALA A 106 -9.71 -1.70 37.65
N GLY A 107 -10.55 -0.67 37.64
CA GLY A 107 -12.01 -0.76 37.86
C GLY A 107 -12.84 -0.72 36.58
N CYS A 108 -12.23 -0.90 35.40
CA CYS A 108 -12.94 -0.77 34.14
C CYS A 108 -13.75 -2.03 33.79
N ALA A 109 -15.07 -1.87 33.55
CA ALA A 109 -15.93 -2.97 33.13
C ALA A 109 -15.51 -3.62 31.79
N LEU A 110 -14.82 -2.86 30.92
CA LEU A 110 -14.34 -3.32 29.62
C LEU A 110 -12.96 -3.99 29.69
N LYS A 111 -12.34 -4.12 30.87
CA LYS A 111 -10.98 -4.62 31.02
C LYS A 111 -10.77 -5.99 30.38
N ALA A 112 -11.72 -6.90 30.54
CA ALA A 112 -11.64 -8.25 29.98
C ALA A 112 -11.55 -8.28 28.44
N ARG A 113 -12.20 -7.30 27.77
CA ARG A 113 -12.13 -7.13 26.32
C ARG A 113 -11.02 -6.19 25.87
N CYS A 114 -10.45 -5.40 26.76
CA CYS A 114 -9.46 -4.37 26.41
C CYS A 114 -8.03 -4.85 26.63
N CYS A 115 -7.72 -5.30 27.85
CA CYS A 115 -6.37 -5.71 28.26
C CYS A 115 -6.41 -6.76 29.37
N PRO A 116 -6.93 -7.98 29.11
CA PRO A 116 -7.18 -9.00 30.14
C PRO A 116 -5.92 -9.38 30.92
N GLY A 117 -4.77 -9.54 30.24
CA GLY A 117 -3.50 -9.95 30.85
C GLY A 117 -2.54 -8.80 31.22
N GLN A 118 -2.99 -7.52 31.12
CA GLN A 118 -2.12 -6.37 31.35
C GLN A 118 -2.67 -5.43 32.41
N PRO A 119 -1.82 -4.73 33.21
CA PRO A 119 -2.30 -3.78 34.22
C PRO A 119 -3.04 -2.58 33.57
N HIS A 120 -2.65 -2.18 32.37
CA HIS A 120 -3.25 -1.08 31.62
C HIS A 120 -3.11 -1.29 30.11
N ARG A 121 -3.98 -0.66 29.33
CA ARG A 121 -3.93 -0.69 27.86
C ARG A 121 -2.75 0.11 27.33
N LYS A 122 -2.09 -0.46 26.32
CA LYS A 122 -1.06 0.21 25.49
C LYS A 122 -1.50 0.18 24.04
N VAL A 123 -1.42 1.33 23.36
CA VAL A 123 -1.71 1.47 21.93
C VAL A 123 -0.45 1.98 21.23
N PRO A 124 0.19 1.15 20.39
CA PRO A 124 1.29 1.61 19.55
C PRO A 124 0.74 2.37 18.35
N ARG A 125 1.38 3.50 17.99
CA ARG A 125 1.09 4.28 16.79
C ARG A 125 2.39 4.59 16.06
N SER A 126 2.45 4.30 14.75
CA SER A 126 3.58 4.71 13.92
C SER A 126 3.72 6.24 13.91
N VAL A 127 4.94 6.75 13.79
CA VAL A 127 5.18 8.19 13.58
C VAL A 127 4.59 8.65 12.23
N HIS A 128 4.51 7.76 11.27
CA HIS A 128 3.94 7.96 9.92
C HIS A 128 2.47 7.52 9.81
N GLU A 129 1.75 7.38 10.93
CA GLU A 129 0.36 6.90 10.89
C GLU A 129 -0.60 7.86 10.20
N ALA A 130 -0.28 9.16 10.20
CA ALA A 130 -1.06 10.16 9.47
C ALA A 130 -1.13 9.85 7.97
N ALA A 131 -0.04 9.32 7.40
CA ALA A 131 -0.03 8.89 6.00
C ALA A 131 -0.98 7.71 5.75
N ARG A 132 -1.04 6.74 6.69
CA ARG A 132 -2.03 5.66 6.60
C ARG A 132 -3.45 6.17 6.69
N ASP A 133 -3.72 7.12 7.57
CA ASP A 133 -5.05 7.70 7.75
C ASP A 133 -5.46 8.42 6.46
N ALA A 134 -4.59 9.25 5.87
CA ALA A 134 -4.84 9.90 4.58
C ALA A 134 -5.13 8.89 3.45
N VAL A 135 -4.41 7.77 3.39
CA VAL A 135 -4.66 6.73 2.37
C VAL A 135 -5.96 5.97 2.62
N ARG A 136 -6.37 5.77 3.88
CA ARG A 136 -7.69 5.19 4.20
C ARG A 136 -8.82 6.09 3.69
N ASP A 137 -8.68 7.41 3.83
CA ASP A 137 -9.64 8.37 3.31
C ASP A 137 -9.69 8.34 1.77
N LEU A 138 -8.52 8.26 1.12
CA LEU A 138 -8.43 8.10 -0.34
C LEU A 138 -9.10 6.81 -0.83
N ALA A 139 -9.07 5.72 -0.06
CA ALA A 139 -9.59 4.42 -0.47
C ALA A 139 -11.11 4.41 -0.78
N GLY A 140 -11.85 5.40 -0.24
CA GLY A 140 -13.27 5.60 -0.54
C GLY A 140 -13.56 6.41 -1.80
N THR A 141 -12.54 6.98 -2.46
CA THR A 141 -12.73 7.86 -3.62
C THR A 141 -12.97 7.10 -4.92
N PRO A 142 -13.74 7.71 -5.88
CA PRO A 142 -13.93 7.13 -7.21
C PRO A 142 -12.61 6.87 -7.95
N GLU A 143 -11.63 7.78 -7.80
CA GLU A 143 -10.31 7.70 -8.42
C GLU A 143 -9.52 6.48 -7.92
N TYR A 144 -9.60 6.19 -6.63
CA TYR A 144 -8.98 5.00 -6.05
C TYR A 144 -9.62 3.72 -6.60
N LEU A 145 -10.95 3.68 -6.68
CA LEU A 145 -11.69 2.54 -7.25
C LEU A 145 -11.35 2.33 -8.73
N GLN A 146 -11.19 3.41 -9.50
CA GLN A 146 -10.73 3.34 -10.88
C GLN A 146 -9.31 2.76 -10.97
N SER A 147 -8.37 3.28 -10.20
CA SER A 147 -6.98 2.77 -10.17
C SER A 147 -6.92 1.28 -9.81
N ARG A 148 -7.77 0.83 -8.89
CA ARG A 148 -7.90 -0.60 -8.54
C ARG A 148 -8.36 -1.45 -9.72
N ARG A 149 -9.28 -0.93 -10.56
CA ARG A 149 -9.73 -1.61 -11.79
C ARG A 149 -8.63 -1.62 -12.85
N GLU A 150 -7.93 -0.51 -13.01
CA GLU A 150 -6.83 -0.38 -13.98
C GLU A 150 -5.66 -1.29 -13.63
N ARG A 151 -5.33 -1.43 -12.35
CA ARG A 151 -4.32 -2.39 -11.86
C ARG A 151 -4.63 -3.82 -12.29
N LYS A 152 -5.90 -4.24 -12.23
CA LYS A 152 -6.30 -5.57 -12.71
C LYS A 152 -5.98 -5.77 -14.19
N LYS A 153 -6.06 -4.74 -15.03
CA LYS A 153 -5.70 -4.84 -16.46
C LYS A 153 -4.20 -5.12 -16.62
N VAL A 154 -3.36 -4.48 -15.81
CA VAL A 154 -1.91 -4.73 -15.81
C VAL A 154 -1.61 -6.16 -15.34
N GLU A 155 -2.27 -6.63 -14.27
CA GLU A 155 -2.13 -8.01 -13.79
C GLU A 155 -2.54 -9.04 -14.86
N MET A 156 -3.56 -8.74 -15.66
CA MET A 156 -3.97 -9.58 -16.80
C MET A 156 -2.89 -9.66 -17.89
N LEU A 157 -2.11 -8.58 -18.11
CA LEU A 157 -0.98 -8.64 -19.06
C LEU A 157 0.11 -9.62 -18.58
N PHE A 158 0.43 -9.62 -17.30
CA PHE A 158 1.37 -10.60 -16.72
C PHE A 158 0.81 -12.03 -16.75
N ALA A 159 -0.49 -12.20 -16.51
CA ALA A 159 -1.14 -13.51 -16.65
C ALA A 159 -1.06 -14.01 -18.10
N HIS A 160 -1.22 -13.13 -19.08
CA HIS A 160 -1.06 -13.45 -20.50
C HIS A 160 0.38 -13.87 -20.82
N LEU A 161 1.39 -13.14 -20.33
CA LEU A 161 2.80 -13.52 -20.49
C LEU A 161 3.05 -14.95 -19.97
N LYS A 162 2.54 -15.27 -18.77
CA LYS A 162 2.74 -16.59 -18.16
C LYS A 162 1.97 -17.71 -18.88
N ARG A 163 0.68 -17.49 -19.16
CA ARG A 163 -0.23 -18.54 -19.66
C ARG A 163 -0.15 -18.75 -21.16
N ILE A 164 -0.07 -17.68 -21.93
CA ILE A 164 -0.11 -17.72 -23.39
C ILE A 164 1.30 -17.76 -23.98
N LEU A 165 2.18 -16.87 -23.53
CA LEU A 165 3.56 -16.82 -24.01
C LEU A 165 4.51 -17.74 -23.23
N ARG A 166 3.97 -18.48 -22.26
CA ARG A 166 4.69 -19.49 -21.45
C ARG A 166 5.95 -18.96 -20.76
N LEU A 167 5.98 -17.66 -20.46
CA LEU A 167 7.05 -17.02 -19.68
C LEU A 167 6.86 -17.28 -18.18
N ASN A 168 6.76 -18.54 -17.79
CA ASN A 168 6.60 -18.94 -16.38
C ASN A 168 7.94 -19.14 -15.67
N ARG A 169 9.03 -19.31 -16.43
CA ARG A 169 10.41 -19.33 -15.94
C ARG A 169 11.34 -18.75 -17.01
N LEU A 170 12.41 -18.12 -16.57
CA LEU A 170 13.47 -17.68 -17.46
C LEU A 170 14.32 -18.87 -17.90
N ARG A 171 14.73 -18.89 -19.15
CA ARG A 171 15.54 -19.95 -19.79
C ARG A 171 16.97 -19.50 -20.02
N LEU A 172 17.15 -18.21 -20.34
CA LEU A 172 18.46 -17.61 -20.52
C LEU A 172 19.09 -17.30 -19.15
N ARG A 173 20.41 -17.44 -19.08
CA ARG A 173 21.16 -17.21 -17.82
C ARG A 173 21.57 -15.74 -17.68
N GLY A 174 21.61 -15.29 -16.43
CA GLY A 174 22.10 -13.96 -16.05
C GLY A 174 21.09 -12.83 -16.26
N PRO A 175 21.41 -11.63 -15.77
CA PRO A 175 20.51 -10.48 -15.86
C PRO A 175 20.24 -10.00 -17.28
N SER A 176 21.22 -10.06 -18.20
CA SER A 176 21.04 -9.72 -19.62
C SER A 176 20.10 -10.68 -20.30
N GLY A 177 20.30 -12.01 -20.13
CA GLY A 177 19.41 -13.01 -20.70
C GLY A 177 17.98 -12.89 -20.18
N ALA A 178 17.82 -12.60 -18.89
CA ALA A 178 16.50 -12.31 -18.32
C ALA A 178 15.84 -11.08 -18.99
N LYS A 179 16.59 -10.01 -19.19
CA LYS A 179 16.12 -8.80 -19.88
C LYS A 179 15.68 -9.11 -21.30
N ASP A 180 16.46 -9.90 -22.05
CA ASP A 180 16.17 -10.23 -23.43
C ASP A 180 14.89 -11.07 -23.55
N GLU A 181 14.69 -12.08 -22.67
CA GLU A 181 13.45 -12.84 -22.63
C GLU A 181 12.23 -11.98 -22.35
N PHE A 182 12.31 -11.05 -21.39
CA PHE A 182 11.21 -10.12 -21.10
C PHE A 182 10.92 -9.20 -22.28
N LEU A 183 11.95 -8.66 -22.93
CA LEU A 183 11.77 -7.80 -24.11
C LEU A 183 11.13 -8.54 -25.27
N LEU A 184 11.58 -9.74 -25.59
CA LEU A 184 10.97 -10.59 -26.62
C LEU A 184 9.51 -10.92 -26.31
N ALA A 185 9.21 -11.27 -25.08
CA ALA A 185 7.84 -11.55 -24.66
C ALA A 185 6.94 -10.31 -24.73
N ALA A 186 7.46 -9.12 -24.36
CA ALA A 186 6.74 -7.86 -24.46
C ALA A 186 6.49 -7.48 -25.94
N ILE A 187 7.47 -7.66 -26.82
CA ILE A 187 7.32 -7.43 -28.26
C ILE A 187 6.24 -8.36 -28.83
N ALA A 188 6.29 -9.65 -28.53
CA ALA A 188 5.28 -10.61 -28.98
C ALA A 188 3.86 -10.26 -28.49
N GLN A 189 3.74 -9.79 -27.24
CA GLN A 189 2.47 -9.33 -26.68
C GLN A 189 1.95 -8.07 -27.39
N ASN A 190 2.83 -7.12 -27.68
CA ASN A 190 2.48 -5.88 -28.39
C ASN A 190 2.10 -6.13 -29.84
N LEU A 191 2.83 -6.97 -30.57
CA LEU A 191 2.48 -7.37 -31.94
C LEU A 191 1.12 -8.06 -32.00
N ARG A 192 0.85 -8.96 -31.08
CA ARG A 192 -0.48 -9.61 -30.98
C ARG A 192 -1.60 -8.61 -30.69
N LYS A 193 -1.33 -7.59 -29.87
CA LYS A 193 -2.30 -6.53 -29.61
C LYS A 193 -2.51 -5.65 -30.84
N LEU A 194 -1.42 -5.28 -31.52
CA LEU A 194 -1.48 -4.52 -32.77
C LEU A 194 -2.27 -5.26 -33.84
N ALA A 195 -2.02 -6.55 -34.05
CA ALA A 195 -2.77 -7.36 -35.03
C ALA A 195 -4.27 -7.42 -34.77
N LYS A 196 -4.73 -7.17 -33.55
CA LYS A 196 -6.16 -7.06 -33.23
C LYS A 196 -6.74 -5.67 -33.49
N LEU A 197 -5.90 -4.64 -33.54
CA LEU A 197 -6.31 -3.24 -33.77
C LEU A 197 -6.28 -2.87 -35.25
N VAL A 198 -5.45 -3.55 -36.04
CA VAL A 198 -5.39 -3.37 -37.50
C VAL A 198 -6.43 -4.30 -38.09
N GLU A 199 -7.51 -3.72 -38.64
CA GLU A 199 -8.42 -4.44 -39.51
C GLU A 199 -7.62 -4.83 -40.77
N LEU A 200 -7.35 -6.12 -40.92
CA LEU A 200 -6.82 -6.65 -42.18
C LEU A 200 -7.89 -6.42 -43.23
N GLN A 201 -7.69 -5.43 -44.11
CA GLN A 201 -8.49 -5.33 -45.30
C GLN A 201 -8.35 -6.65 -46.05
N PRO A 202 -9.46 -7.31 -46.44
CA PRO A 202 -9.37 -8.52 -47.22
C PRO A 202 -8.61 -8.21 -48.51
N THR A 203 -7.47 -8.85 -48.69
CA THR A 203 -6.74 -8.86 -49.98
C THR A 203 -7.61 -9.62 -50.99
N GLY A 204 -8.65 -8.94 -51.48
CA GLY A 204 -9.58 -9.51 -52.44
C GLY A 204 -9.90 -8.45 -53.46
N ALA A 205 -9.10 -8.37 -54.52
CA ALA A 205 -9.46 -7.92 -55.86
C ALA A 205 -8.20 -7.62 -56.70
N ILE A 206 -7.35 -8.61 -56.92
CA ILE A 206 -6.48 -8.65 -58.08
C ILE A 206 -6.88 -9.92 -58.86
N ALA A 207 -8.03 -9.89 -59.46
CA ALA A 207 -8.45 -10.81 -60.53
C ALA A 207 -9.65 -10.16 -61.20
N GLU A 208 -9.35 -9.55 -62.32
CA GLU A 208 -10.25 -9.24 -63.43
C GLU A 208 -9.91 -7.92 -64.10
N SER A 209 -8.78 -7.94 -64.80
CA SER A 209 -8.62 -7.06 -65.95
C SER A 209 -7.66 -7.73 -66.95
N MET A 210 -8.00 -8.91 -67.43
CA MET A 210 -7.50 -9.48 -68.69
C MET A 210 -8.69 -10.11 -69.39
N ASN A 211 -9.40 -9.28 -70.19
CA ASN A 211 -10.08 -9.66 -71.43
C ASN A 211 -10.14 -8.41 -72.31
#